data_e609fd13040de1f0accc86122d62ab6d
#
_entry.id   e609fd13040de1f0accc86122d62ab6d
#
_cell.length_a   1.000
_cell.length_b   1.000
_cell.length_c   1.000
_cell.angle_alpha   90.00
_cell.angle_beta   90.00
_cell.angle_gamma   90.00
#
_symmetry.space_group_name_H-M   'P 1'
#
loop_
_entity.id
_entity.type
_entity.pdbx_description
1 polymer ?
#
loop_
_entity_poly.entity_id
_entity_poly.type
_entity_poly.pdbx_seq_one_letter_code
_entity_poly.pdbx_strand_id
1 'polypeptide(L)'
;SRADVERGVLYHAQAVLEDMGMEQEVELLAARVYGSRSRQDLYREDSDLDVVLSYKGDIREDSFFNALNESGIAMAGIKVDINPIAEERITLAEYIKESEKYLDQQEIKKLAVDLDNFSYDVDTYEYNDTVENREEQVEKLTEDILNKKTETIKDWLLEVSEESDIDSDVITARSLLSRLEDTERFSIFDKQPEQEQPEATISFYVAECMEFPVMGEYHN
;
A
#
# COMPACT_ATOMS: atom_id res chain seq x y z
N SER A 1 16.02 -8.21 -14.69
CA SER A 1 15.26 -8.95 -13.67
C SER A 1 15.06 -8.09 -12.41
N ARG A 2 14.15 -8.48 -11.52
CA ARG A 2 13.93 -7.80 -10.23
C ARG A 2 15.24 -7.70 -9.44
N ALA A 3 16.00 -8.77 -9.36
CA ALA A 3 17.27 -8.80 -8.65
C ALA A 3 18.32 -7.84 -9.25
N ASP A 4 18.30 -7.60 -10.54
CA ASP A 4 19.21 -6.64 -11.18
C ASP A 4 18.85 -5.20 -10.83
N VAL A 5 17.53 -4.89 -10.74
CA VAL A 5 17.04 -3.60 -10.28
C VAL A 5 17.45 -3.34 -8.83
N GLU A 6 17.14 -4.27 -7.93
CA GLU A 6 17.46 -4.17 -6.50
C GLU A 6 18.96 -3.96 -6.27
N ARG A 7 19.80 -4.70 -7.00
CA ARG A 7 21.24 -4.52 -6.96
C ARG A 7 21.70 -3.18 -7.54
N GLY A 8 21.12 -2.75 -8.66
CA GLY A 8 21.42 -1.44 -9.26
C GLY A 8 21.08 -0.28 -8.35
N VAL A 9 19.97 -0.37 -7.61
CA VAL A 9 19.58 0.64 -6.61
C VAL A 9 20.59 0.67 -5.45
N LEU A 10 21.06 -0.47 -4.96
CA LEU A 10 22.10 -0.50 -3.92
C LEU A 10 23.41 0.14 -4.38
N TYR A 11 23.85 -0.10 -5.63
CA TYR A 11 25.04 0.55 -6.18
C TYR A 11 24.86 2.06 -6.32
N HIS A 12 23.70 2.50 -6.80
CA HIS A 12 23.38 3.93 -6.91
C HIS A 12 23.37 4.60 -5.53
N ALA A 13 22.72 3.98 -4.55
CA ALA A 13 22.64 4.52 -3.19
C ALA A 13 24.04 4.60 -2.52
N GLN A 14 24.91 3.63 -2.77
CA GLN A 14 26.29 3.66 -2.29
C GLN A 14 27.06 4.84 -2.89
N ALA A 15 26.94 5.09 -4.19
CA ALA A 15 27.57 6.23 -4.85
C ALA A 15 27.04 7.57 -4.30
N VAL A 16 25.72 7.67 -4.06
CA VAL A 16 25.10 8.86 -3.45
C VAL A 16 25.66 9.11 -2.05
N LEU A 17 25.80 8.07 -1.22
CA LEU A 17 26.41 8.20 0.12
C LEU A 17 27.87 8.65 0.06
N GLU A 18 28.65 8.15 -0.90
CA GLU A 18 30.03 8.58 -1.12
C GLU A 18 30.11 10.05 -1.53
N ASP A 19 29.22 10.50 -2.43
CA ASP A 19 29.12 11.92 -2.82
C ASP A 19 28.69 12.83 -1.66
N MET A 20 27.89 12.32 -0.73
CA MET A 20 27.48 13.02 0.48
C MET A 20 28.54 12.94 1.61
N GLY A 21 29.53 12.08 1.49
CA GLY A 21 30.53 11.80 2.53
C GLY A 21 29.96 11.06 3.74
N MET A 22 28.89 10.29 3.54
CA MET A 22 28.15 9.55 4.58
C MET A 22 28.35 8.04 4.53
N GLU A 23 29.23 7.53 3.66
CA GLU A 23 29.45 6.10 3.43
C GLU A 23 29.96 5.33 4.65
N GLN A 24 30.49 6.03 5.66
CA GLN A 24 30.94 5.44 6.92
C GLN A 24 29.89 5.49 8.03
N GLU A 25 28.87 6.32 7.85
CA GLU A 25 27.83 6.60 8.85
C GLU A 25 26.52 5.89 8.56
N VAL A 26 26.32 5.47 7.30
CA VAL A 26 25.10 4.83 6.82
C VAL A 26 25.41 3.46 6.24
N GLU A 27 24.75 2.42 6.75
CA GLU A 27 24.82 1.05 6.26
C GLU A 27 23.59 0.75 5.40
N LEU A 28 23.78 0.44 4.13
CA LEU A 28 22.72 -0.05 3.25
C LEU A 28 22.45 -1.53 3.52
N LEU A 29 21.19 -1.88 3.80
CA LEU A 29 20.82 -3.26 4.17
C LEU A 29 20.25 -4.03 2.99
N ALA A 30 19.19 -3.54 2.37
CA ALA A 30 18.51 -4.19 1.27
C ALA A 30 17.71 -3.22 0.42
N ALA A 31 17.51 -3.58 -0.85
CA ALA A 31 16.55 -2.93 -1.72
C ALA A 31 15.50 -3.94 -2.18
N ARG A 32 14.25 -3.52 -2.34
CA ARG A 32 13.13 -4.36 -2.83
C ARG A 32 12.23 -3.58 -3.76
N VAL A 33 11.94 -4.18 -4.90
CA VAL A 33 10.89 -3.69 -5.81
C VAL A 33 9.53 -3.95 -5.15
N TYR A 34 8.69 -2.93 -5.09
CA TYR A 34 7.34 -2.99 -4.56
C TYR A 34 6.37 -2.16 -5.44
N GLY A 35 5.20 -1.82 -4.96
CA GLY A 35 4.26 -0.99 -5.70
C GLY A 35 3.52 -1.74 -6.82
N SER A 36 2.80 -0.98 -7.65
CA SER A 36 1.92 -1.51 -8.69
C SER A 36 2.64 -2.39 -9.72
N ARG A 37 3.89 -2.05 -10.09
CA ARG A 37 4.67 -2.86 -11.03
C ARG A 37 5.15 -4.20 -10.48
N SER A 38 5.14 -4.38 -9.17
CA SER A 38 5.48 -5.67 -8.55
C SER A 38 4.31 -6.65 -8.57
N ARG A 39 3.11 -6.18 -8.85
CA ARG A 39 1.86 -6.92 -8.84
C ARG A 39 1.32 -7.09 -10.25
N GLN A 40 0.99 -8.32 -10.62
CA GLN A 40 0.51 -8.66 -11.95
C GLN A 40 -0.90 -8.08 -12.22
N ASP A 41 -1.74 -8.01 -11.20
CA ASP A 41 -3.10 -7.48 -11.22
C ASP A 41 -3.16 -5.94 -11.32
N LEU A 42 -2.12 -5.24 -10.86
CA LEU A 42 -2.03 -3.77 -10.86
C LEU A 42 -1.04 -3.22 -11.87
N TYR A 43 -0.41 -4.08 -12.66
CA TYR A 43 0.62 -3.68 -13.61
C TYR A 43 0.09 -2.68 -14.63
N ARG A 44 0.81 -1.55 -14.78
CA ARG A 44 0.62 -0.56 -15.83
C ARG A 44 1.95 -0.26 -16.51
N GLU A 45 1.91 -0.16 -17.82
CA GLU A 45 3.12 0.05 -18.63
C GLU A 45 3.73 1.44 -18.41
N ASP A 46 2.91 2.43 -18.07
CA ASP A 46 3.28 3.83 -17.86
C ASP A 46 3.65 4.19 -16.41
N SER A 47 3.53 3.24 -15.46
CA SER A 47 3.89 3.49 -14.05
C SER A 47 5.40 3.47 -13.85
N ASP A 48 5.90 4.24 -12.86
CA ASP A 48 7.27 4.19 -12.40
C ASP A 48 7.57 2.86 -11.70
N LEU A 49 8.85 2.55 -11.51
CA LEU A 49 9.30 1.38 -10.78
C LEU A 49 9.68 1.79 -9.36
N ASP A 50 8.81 1.47 -8.42
CA ASP A 50 9.00 1.78 -7.00
C ASP A 50 9.98 0.79 -6.36
N VAL A 51 11.01 1.31 -5.67
CA VAL A 51 11.97 0.52 -4.92
C VAL A 51 12.11 1.08 -3.52
N VAL A 52 11.89 0.26 -2.51
CA VAL A 52 12.20 0.60 -1.12
C VAL A 52 13.64 0.20 -0.81
N LEU A 53 14.37 1.11 -0.14
CA LEU A 53 15.75 0.93 0.29
C LEU A 53 15.82 0.98 1.81
N SER A 54 16.15 -0.13 2.45
CA SER A 54 16.35 -0.20 3.90
C SER A 54 17.79 0.11 4.27
N TYR A 55 17.97 0.95 5.29
CA TYR A 55 19.28 1.37 5.78
C TYR A 55 19.31 1.51 7.31
N LYS A 56 20.52 1.56 7.88
CA LYS A 56 20.80 1.98 9.27
C LYS A 56 21.75 3.15 9.26
N GLY A 57 21.60 4.05 10.22
CA GLY A 57 22.49 5.19 10.41
C GLY A 57 21.76 6.50 10.57
N ASP A 58 22.50 7.57 10.92
CA ASP A 58 21.95 8.88 11.26
C ASP A 58 21.94 9.80 10.03
N ILE A 59 21.00 9.54 9.11
CA ILE A 59 20.69 10.43 7.99
C ILE A 59 19.19 10.70 7.97
N ARG A 60 18.80 11.95 7.68
CA ARG A 60 17.37 12.29 7.53
C ARG A 60 16.80 11.64 6.27
N GLU A 61 15.69 10.93 6.43
CA GLU A 61 15.02 10.21 5.33
C GLU A 61 14.70 11.14 4.14
N ASP A 62 14.20 12.36 4.41
CA ASP A 62 13.87 13.34 3.38
C ASP A 62 15.11 13.83 2.59
N SER A 63 16.23 14.04 3.27
CA SER A 63 17.48 14.42 2.63
C SER A 63 18.04 13.28 1.79
N PHE A 64 17.98 12.05 2.29
CA PHE A 64 18.42 10.88 1.56
C PHE A 64 17.52 10.58 0.36
N PHE A 65 16.19 10.67 0.55
CA PHE A 65 15.23 10.56 -0.54
C PHE A 65 15.52 11.54 -1.68
N ASN A 66 15.73 12.83 -1.34
CA ASN A 66 16.04 13.84 -2.35
C ASN A 66 17.35 13.52 -3.09
N ALA A 67 18.40 13.17 -2.37
CA ALA A 67 19.70 12.83 -2.98
C ALA A 67 19.62 11.62 -3.90
N LEU A 68 18.90 10.56 -3.50
CA LEU A 68 18.70 9.35 -4.30
C LEU A 68 17.92 9.61 -5.61
N ASN A 69 16.98 10.57 -5.61
CA ASN A 69 16.07 10.80 -6.73
C ASN A 69 16.41 12.07 -7.54
N GLU A 70 17.34 12.93 -7.09
CA GLU A 70 17.68 14.22 -7.70
C GLU A 70 18.14 14.07 -9.16
N SER A 71 18.98 13.09 -9.45
CA SER A 71 19.50 12.83 -10.79
C SER A 71 18.55 12.07 -11.70
N GLY A 72 17.47 11.51 -11.13
CA GLY A 72 16.51 10.66 -11.83
C GLY A 72 17.20 9.42 -12.42
N ILE A 73 17.03 8.26 -11.81
CA ILE A 73 17.55 7.03 -12.39
C ILE A 73 16.49 6.31 -13.22
N ALA A 74 16.92 5.68 -14.31
CA ALA A 74 16.07 4.84 -15.14
C ALA A 74 16.75 3.50 -15.41
N MET A 75 15.99 2.42 -15.33
CA MET A 75 16.46 1.07 -15.64
C MET A 75 15.63 0.50 -16.79
N ALA A 76 16.30 0.12 -17.88
CA ALA A 76 15.64 -0.31 -19.12
C ALA A 76 14.59 0.68 -19.63
N GLY A 77 14.83 1.99 -19.49
CA GLY A 77 13.93 3.06 -19.93
C GLY A 77 12.75 3.35 -18.98
N ILE A 78 12.68 2.66 -17.85
CA ILE A 78 11.64 2.88 -16.84
C ILE A 78 12.25 3.72 -15.72
N LYS A 79 11.57 4.82 -15.36
CA LYS A 79 11.96 5.63 -14.21
C LYS A 79 11.89 4.81 -12.93
N VAL A 80 12.88 4.96 -12.06
CA VAL A 80 12.92 4.30 -10.75
C VAL A 80 12.75 5.36 -9.68
N ASP A 81 11.78 5.17 -8.82
CA ASP A 81 11.59 5.98 -7.60
C ASP A 81 12.09 5.17 -6.40
N ILE A 82 13.08 5.73 -5.69
CA ILE A 82 13.70 5.08 -4.53
C ILE A 82 13.18 5.71 -3.25
N ASN A 83 12.57 4.89 -2.39
CA ASN A 83 12.09 5.31 -1.09
C ASN A 83 12.97 4.74 0.04
N PRO A 84 13.84 5.55 0.67
CA PRO A 84 14.66 5.09 1.78
C PRO A 84 13.83 4.97 3.06
N ILE A 85 14.05 3.89 3.82
CA ILE A 85 13.47 3.67 5.14
C ILE A 85 14.55 3.32 6.16
N ALA A 86 14.50 3.95 7.32
CA ALA A 86 15.36 3.60 8.44
C ALA A 86 14.85 2.33 9.14
N GLU A 87 15.66 1.26 9.15
CA GLU A 87 15.29 -0.05 9.72
C GLU A 87 14.95 0.03 11.22
N GLU A 88 15.47 1.04 11.93
CA GLU A 88 15.15 1.29 13.34
C GLU A 88 13.71 1.79 13.56
N ARG A 89 13.07 2.33 12.51
CA ARG A 89 11.69 2.86 12.58
C ARG A 89 10.66 1.89 12.06
N ILE A 90 10.96 1.24 10.94
CA ILE A 90 10.08 0.25 10.31
C ILE A 90 10.95 -0.77 9.56
N THR A 91 10.68 -2.04 9.74
CA THR A 91 11.38 -3.08 8.99
C THR A 91 10.94 -3.10 7.53
N LEU A 92 11.82 -3.55 6.64
CA LEU A 92 11.52 -3.70 5.22
C LEU A 92 10.26 -4.55 4.97
N ALA A 93 10.08 -5.62 5.74
CA ALA A 93 8.92 -6.52 5.61
C ALA A 93 7.60 -5.84 6.02
N GLU A 94 7.62 -5.07 7.11
CA GLU A 94 6.45 -4.31 7.58
C GLU A 94 6.08 -3.22 6.59
N TYR A 95 7.06 -2.46 6.08
CA TYR A 95 6.83 -1.43 5.08
C TYR A 95 6.18 -1.99 3.81
N ILE A 96 6.70 -3.10 3.27
CA ILE A 96 6.11 -3.75 2.08
C ILE A 96 4.68 -4.18 2.38
N LYS A 97 4.42 -4.81 3.52
CA LYS A 97 3.08 -5.25 3.92
C LYS A 97 2.09 -4.09 4.05
N GLU A 98 2.50 -2.97 4.63
CA GLU A 98 1.66 -1.77 4.73
C GLU A 98 1.39 -1.15 3.36
N SER A 99 2.41 -1.11 2.50
CA SER A 99 2.28 -0.62 1.12
C SER A 99 1.33 -1.48 0.30
N GLU A 100 1.37 -2.80 0.42
CA GLU A 100 0.44 -3.72 -0.25
C GLU A 100 -1.00 -3.48 0.20
N LYS A 101 -1.25 -3.32 1.50
CA LYS A 101 -2.58 -3.00 2.03
C LYS A 101 -3.10 -1.65 1.53
N TYR A 102 -2.22 -0.65 1.46
CA TYR A 102 -2.58 0.65 0.91
C TYR A 102 -3.00 0.56 -0.56
N LEU A 103 -2.25 -0.20 -1.38
CA LEU A 103 -2.60 -0.44 -2.78
C LEU A 103 -3.94 -1.17 -2.91
N ASP A 104 -4.20 -2.19 -2.09
CA ASP A 104 -5.48 -2.89 -2.06
C ASP A 104 -6.64 -1.93 -1.77
N GLN A 105 -6.49 -1.04 -0.79
CA GLN A 105 -7.50 -0.02 -0.47
C GLN A 105 -7.74 0.94 -1.64
N GLN A 106 -6.68 1.38 -2.32
CA GLN A 106 -6.81 2.25 -3.49
C GLN A 106 -7.54 1.56 -4.65
N GLU A 107 -7.26 0.30 -4.91
CA GLU A 107 -7.94 -0.46 -5.97
C GLU A 107 -9.41 -0.76 -5.61
N ILE A 108 -9.72 -1.04 -4.35
CA ILE A 108 -11.11 -1.17 -3.88
C ILE A 108 -11.86 0.16 -4.08
N LYS A 109 -11.28 1.28 -3.68
CA LYS A 109 -11.90 2.59 -3.87
C LYS A 109 -12.14 2.91 -5.35
N LYS A 110 -11.17 2.59 -6.21
CA LYS A 110 -11.30 2.77 -7.64
C LYS A 110 -12.38 1.87 -8.24
N LEU A 111 -12.46 0.60 -7.80
CA LEU A 111 -13.52 -0.31 -8.20
C LEU A 111 -14.89 0.22 -7.78
N ALA A 112 -15.02 0.77 -6.56
CA ALA A 112 -16.26 1.37 -6.09
C ALA A 112 -16.69 2.56 -6.96
N VAL A 113 -15.76 3.41 -7.40
CA VAL A 113 -16.03 4.50 -8.36
C VAL A 113 -16.50 3.96 -9.71
N ASP A 114 -15.87 2.92 -10.22
CA ASP A 114 -16.22 2.32 -11.51
C ASP A 114 -17.60 1.64 -11.44
N LEU A 115 -17.94 0.98 -10.31
CA LEU A 115 -19.26 0.41 -10.03
C LEU A 115 -20.34 1.51 -9.95
N ASP A 116 -20.07 2.61 -9.25
CA ASP A 116 -20.98 3.75 -9.18
C ASP A 116 -21.25 4.34 -10.57
N ASN A 117 -20.20 4.59 -11.36
CA ASN A 117 -20.34 5.08 -12.73
C ASN A 117 -21.21 4.14 -13.58
N PHE A 118 -20.92 2.83 -13.52
CA PHE A 118 -21.64 1.84 -14.29
C PHE A 118 -23.12 1.74 -13.87
N SER A 119 -23.43 1.89 -12.59
CA SER A 119 -24.81 1.86 -12.09
C SER A 119 -25.67 3.00 -12.66
N TYR A 120 -25.08 4.16 -12.94
CA TYR A 120 -25.74 5.26 -13.61
C TYR A 120 -25.96 5.02 -15.10
N ASP A 121 -25.01 4.35 -15.75
CA ASP A 121 -25.10 4.09 -17.20
C ASP A 121 -26.21 3.08 -17.54
N VAL A 122 -26.45 2.08 -16.69
CA VAL A 122 -27.46 1.04 -16.91
C VAL A 122 -28.82 1.31 -16.27
N ASP A 123 -28.95 2.35 -15.44
CA ASP A 123 -30.22 2.84 -14.81
C ASP A 123 -31.12 1.75 -14.18
N THR A 124 -30.52 0.62 -13.76
CA THR A 124 -31.25 -0.57 -13.30
C THR A 124 -30.96 -0.95 -11.86
N TYR A 125 -30.05 -0.27 -11.17
CA TYR A 125 -29.62 -0.64 -9.83
C TYR A 125 -30.38 0.11 -8.74
N GLU A 126 -31.06 -0.64 -7.85
CA GLU A 126 -31.84 -0.10 -6.72
C GLU A 126 -31.00 0.75 -5.73
N TYR A 127 -29.68 0.74 -5.86
CA TYR A 127 -28.79 1.54 -5.04
C TYR A 127 -28.94 3.05 -5.26
N ASN A 128 -29.35 3.46 -6.44
CA ASN A 128 -29.48 4.88 -6.81
C ASN A 128 -30.63 5.59 -6.11
N ASP A 129 -31.67 4.86 -5.68
CA ASP A 129 -32.89 5.47 -5.10
C ASP A 129 -32.74 5.86 -3.61
N THR A 130 -31.66 5.44 -2.94
CA THR A 130 -31.49 5.63 -1.48
C THR A 130 -30.39 6.59 -1.08
N VAL A 131 -29.56 7.06 -2.02
CA VAL A 131 -28.38 7.89 -1.72
C VAL A 131 -28.46 9.21 -2.51
N GLU A 132 -28.57 10.31 -1.80
CA GLU A 132 -28.69 11.66 -2.39
C GLU A 132 -27.36 12.19 -2.95
N ASN A 133 -26.22 11.55 -2.63
CA ASN A 133 -24.88 12.03 -2.96
C ASN A 133 -24.00 10.88 -3.48
N ARG A 134 -23.39 11.08 -4.67
CA ARG A 134 -22.47 10.10 -5.29
C ARG A 134 -21.25 9.77 -4.42
N GLU A 135 -20.73 10.74 -3.67
CA GLU A 135 -19.61 10.48 -2.76
C GLU A 135 -19.98 9.46 -1.68
N GLU A 136 -21.18 9.62 -1.10
CA GLU A 136 -21.72 8.70 -0.09
C GLU A 136 -21.94 7.30 -0.66
N GLN A 137 -22.38 7.20 -1.91
CA GLN A 137 -22.55 5.92 -2.60
C GLN A 137 -21.21 5.20 -2.82
N VAL A 138 -20.18 5.93 -3.27
CA VAL A 138 -18.83 5.39 -3.42
C VAL A 138 -18.24 4.95 -2.07
N GLU A 139 -18.46 5.72 -1.01
CA GLU A 139 -18.05 5.34 0.35
C GLU A 139 -18.74 4.04 0.79
N LYS A 140 -20.06 3.94 0.59
CA LYS A 140 -20.84 2.74 0.93
C LYS A 140 -20.38 1.51 0.13
N LEU A 141 -20.18 1.63 -1.17
CA LEU A 141 -19.64 0.56 -2.01
C LEU A 141 -18.24 0.11 -1.53
N THR A 142 -17.40 1.09 -1.19
CA THR A 142 -16.07 0.82 -0.64
C THR A 142 -16.16 0.04 0.68
N GLU A 143 -17.04 0.45 1.59
CA GLU A 143 -17.26 -0.23 2.86
C GLU A 143 -17.84 -1.64 2.67
N ASP A 144 -18.80 -1.83 1.75
CA ASP A 144 -19.39 -3.13 1.48
C ASP A 144 -18.35 -4.11 0.92
N ILE A 145 -17.45 -3.66 0.04
CA ILE A 145 -16.35 -4.48 -0.47
C ILE A 145 -15.37 -4.82 0.67
N LEU A 146 -14.95 -3.83 1.47
CA LEU A 146 -14.04 -4.03 2.61
C LEU A 146 -14.62 -4.97 3.66
N ASN A 147 -15.94 -4.96 3.86
CA ASN A 147 -16.66 -5.83 4.79
C ASN A 147 -17.08 -7.17 4.18
N LYS A 148 -16.68 -7.47 2.93
CA LYS A 148 -17.07 -8.68 2.17
C LYS A 148 -18.58 -8.84 2.02
N LYS A 149 -19.32 -7.75 1.92
CA LYS A 149 -20.77 -7.71 1.67
C LYS A 149 -21.05 -7.48 0.19
N THR A 150 -20.55 -8.34 -0.67
CA THR A 150 -20.51 -8.14 -2.13
C THR A 150 -21.56 -8.93 -2.90
N GLU A 151 -22.36 -9.77 -2.24
CA GLU A 151 -23.28 -10.68 -2.92
C GLU A 151 -24.31 -9.92 -3.78
N THR A 152 -24.95 -8.88 -3.25
CA THR A 152 -25.91 -8.07 -4.01
C THR A 152 -25.29 -7.40 -5.23
N ILE A 153 -24.03 -6.94 -5.10
CA ILE A 153 -23.28 -6.32 -6.21
C ILE A 153 -22.99 -7.38 -7.28
N LYS A 154 -22.56 -8.57 -6.86
CA LYS A 154 -22.29 -9.71 -7.77
C LYS A 154 -23.55 -10.14 -8.52
N ASP A 155 -24.66 -10.32 -7.79
CA ASP A 155 -25.95 -10.71 -8.37
C ASP A 155 -26.39 -9.70 -9.43
N TRP A 156 -26.32 -8.41 -9.15
CA TRP A 156 -26.64 -7.35 -10.10
C TRP A 156 -25.72 -7.38 -11.35
N LEU A 157 -24.41 -7.50 -11.16
CA LEU A 157 -23.47 -7.58 -12.29
C LEU A 157 -23.71 -8.83 -13.17
N LEU A 158 -24.09 -9.95 -12.55
CA LEU A 158 -24.47 -11.16 -13.26
C LEU A 158 -25.74 -10.94 -14.09
N GLU A 159 -26.79 -10.36 -13.49
CA GLU A 159 -28.05 -10.04 -14.18
C GLU A 159 -27.79 -9.15 -15.41
N VAL A 160 -27.06 -8.03 -15.25
CA VAL A 160 -26.70 -7.16 -16.37
C VAL A 160 -25.91 -7.92 -17.45
N SER A 161 -24.99 -8.79 -17.04
CA SER A 161 -24.15 -9.56 -17.98
C SER A 161 -24.91 -10.62 -18.77
N GLU A 162 -26.07 -11.06 -18.28
CA GLU A 162 -26.93 -12.11 -18.91
C GLU A 162 -28.13 -11.53 -19.64
N GLU A 163 -28.68 -10.40 -19.15
CA GLU A 163 -29.96 -9.87 -19.63
C GLU A 163 -29.83 -8.61 -20.49
N SER A 164 -28.70 -7.89 -20.45
CA SER A 164 -28.53 -6.69 -21.27
C SER A 164 -28.41 -7.02 -22.76
N ASP A 165 -29.17 -6.29 -23.56
CA ASP A 165 -29.09 -6.32 -25.03
C ASP A 165 -27.93 -5.45 -25.58
N ILE A 166 -27.20 -4.75 -24.70
CA ILE A 166 -26.11 -3.85 -25.07
C ILE A 166 -24.76 -4.52 -24.80
N ASP A 167 -24.03 -4.85 -25.85
CA ASP A 167 -22.75 -5.56 -25.78
C ASP A 167 -21.72 -4.86 -24.86
N SER A 168 -21.68 -3.53 -24.86
CA SER A 168 -20.77 -2.75 -23.98
C SER A 168 -21.07 -2.97 -22.51
N ASP A 169 -22.34 -3.06 -22.13
CA ASP A 169 -22.77 -3.25 -20.75
C ASP A 169 -22.43 -4.66 -20.27
N VAL A 170 -22.67 -5.65 -21.12
CA VAL A 170 -22.27 -7.04 -20.86
C VAL A 170 -20.76 -7.16 -20.61
N ILE A 171 -19.94 -6.52 -21.44
CA ILE A 171 -18.48 -6.54 -21.31
C ILE A 171 -18.06 -5.85 -20.02
N THR A 172 -18.64 -4.67 -19.73
CA THR A 172 -18.32 -3.89 -18.54
C THR A 172 -18.73 -4.63 -17.27
N ALA A 173 -19.94 -5.19 -17.22
CA ALA A 173 -20.43 -5.97 -16.08
C ALA A 173 -19.50 -7.16 -15.77
N ARG A 174 -19.11 -7.93 -16.78
CA ARG A 174 -18.17 -9.05 -16.61
C ARG A 174 -16.80 -8.61 -16.14
N SER A 175 -16.30 -7.49 -16.63
CA SER A 175 -15.01 -6.93 -16.18
C SER A 175 -15.07 -6.49 -14.73
N LEU A 176 -16.13 -5.80 -14.31
CA LEU A 176 -16.32 -5.37 -12.92
C LEU A 176 -16.52 -6.55 -11.97
N LEU A 177 -17.28 -7.58 -12.41
CA LEU A 177 -17.46 -8.81 -11.64
C LEU A 177 -16.12 -9.52 -11.40
N SER A 178 -15.32 -9.69 -12.44
CA SER A 178 -13.99 -10.31 -12.31
C SER A 178 -13.08 -9.53 -11.35
N ARG A 179 -13.08 -8.20 -11.44
CA ARG A 179 -12.31 -7.36 -10.53
C ARG A 179 -12.82 -7.45 -9.09
N LEU A 180 -14.13 -7.53 -8.89
CA LEU A 180 -14.73 -7.70 -7.57
C LEU A 180 -14.33 -9.04 -6.94
N GLU A 181 -14.33 -10.14 -7.73
CA GLU A 181 -13.86 -11.45 -7.30
C GLU A 181 -12.35 -11.44 -6.97
N ASP A 182 -11.54 -10.73 -7.74
CA ASP A 182 -10.10 -10.60 -7.49
C ASP A 182 -9.79 -9.90 -6.16
N THR A 183 -10.68 -9.00 -5.69
CA THR A 183 -10.50 -8.37 -4.37
C THR A 183 -10.44 -9.37 -3.22
N GLU A 184 -11.05 -10.54 -3.35
CA GLU A 184 -11.03 -11.58 -2.31
C GLU A 184 -9.61 -12.08 -1.97
N ARG A 185 -8.67 -11.89 -2.90
CA ARG A 185 -7.25 -12.28 -2.78
C ARG A 185 -6.36 -11.17 -2.24
N PHE A 186 -6.92 -10.00 -1.95
CA PHE A 186 -6.15 -8.86 -1.48
C PHE A 186 -5.59 -9.09 -0.08
N SER A 187 -4.38 -8.64 0.15
CA SER A 187 -3.64 -8.80 1.41
C SER A 187 -4.32 -8.10 2.59
N ILE A 188 -5.15 -7.09 2.30
CA ILE A 188 -5.95 -6.40 3.33
C ILE A 188 -6.91 -7.34 4.06
N PHE A 189 -7.30 -8.45 3.41
CA PHE A 189 -8.18 -9.47 3.99
C PHE A 189 -7.43 -10.62 4.67
N ASP A 190 -6.12 -10.64 4.59
CA ASP A 190 -5.32 -11.62 5.31
C ASP A 190 -5.55 -11.41 6.81
N LYS A 191 -6.04 -12.45 7.47
CA LYS A 191 -6.12 -12.44 8.92
C LYS A 191 -4.70 -12.24 9.43
N GLN A 192 -4.46 -11.15 10.13
CA GLN A 192 -3.26 -11.06 10.96
C GLN A 192 -3.28 -12.32 11.85
N PRO A 193 -2.18 -13.08 11.94
CA PRO A 193 -2.07 -14.03 13.04
C PRO A 193 -2.36 -13.19 14.28
N GLU A 194 -3.39 -13.61 15.05
CA GLU A 194 -3.64 -13.01 16.36
C GLU A 194 -2.26 -13.00 17.02
N GLN A 195 -1.68 -11.82 17.16
CA GLN A 195 -0.57 -11.67 18.07
C GLN A 195 -1.20 -12.01 19.41
N GLU A 196 -0.94 -13.22 19.90
CA GLU A 196 -1.02 -13.50 21.33
C GLU A 196 -0.14 -12.41 21.96
N GLN A 197 -0.78 -11.31 22.35
CA GLN A 197 -0.12 -10.36 23.23
C GLN A 197 0.15 -11.18 24.49
N PRO A 198 1.41 -11.40 24.83
CA PRO A 198 1.70 -12.02 26.13
C PRO A 198 1.26 -10.99 27.15
N GLU A 199 0.10 -11.21 27.76
CA GLU A 199 -0.48 -10.36 28.84
C GLU A 199 0.52 -10.13 30.00
N ALA A 200 1.61 -10.88 30.04
CA ALA A 200 2.66 -10.79 31.04
C ALA A 200 3.72 -9.69 30.79
N THR A 201 3.86 -9.14 29.57
CA THR A 201 4.97 -8.22 29.28
C THR A 201 4.60 -6.75 29.55
N ILE A 202 3.32 -6.40 29.55
CA ILE A 202 2.87 -5.00 29.78
C ILE A 202 2.99 -4.62 31.25
N SER A 203 2.78 -5.56 32.20
CA SER A 203 2.88 -5.27 33.62
C SER A 203 4.33 -5.05 34.12
N PHE A 204 5.33 -5.60 33.44
CA PHE A 204 6.73 -5.40 33.84
C PHE A 204 7.30 -4.05 33.37
N TYR A 205 6.88 -3.55 32.21
CA TYR A 205 7.38 -2.28 31.69
C TYR A 205 6.81 -1.05 32.42
N VAL A 206 5.60 -1.14 32.95
CA VAL A 206 4.98 -0.05 33.71
C VAL A 206 5.58 0.08 35.12
N ALA A 207 6.08 -1.01 35.70
CA ALA A 207 6.71 -0.98 37.02
C ALA A 207 8.14 -0.38 37.01
N GLU A 208 8.93 -0.61 35.94
CA GLU A 208 10.28 -0.04 35.81
C GLU A 208 10.31 1.44 35.44
N CYS A 209 9.25 1.95 34.80
CA CYS A 209 9.17 3.37 34.43
C CYS A 209 8.66 4.29 35.58
N MET A 210 8.25 3.75 36.72
CA MET A 210 7.74 4.55 37.85
C MET A 210 8.73 4.76 39.00
N GLU A 211 9.96 4.28 38.93
CA GLU A 211 11.00 4.67 39.87
C GLU A 211 11.66 5.98 39.40
N PHE A 212 11.01 7.11 39.68
CA PHE A 212 11.69 8.40 39.68
C PHE A 212 12.71 8.40 40.83
N PRO A 213 13.97 8.73 40.55
CA PRO A 213 14.92 8.93 41.63
C PRO A 213 14.44 10.13 42.48
N VAL A 214 14.20 9.85 43.74
CA VAL A 214 13.95 10.88 44.74
C VAL A 214 15.12 11.82 44.73
N MET A 215 14.89 13.07 44.36
CA MET A 215 15.89 14.15 44.43
C MET A 215 16.35 14.27 45.89
N GLY A 216 17.59 13.90 46.12
CA GLY A 216 18.24 14.11 47.40
C GLY A 216 18.29 15.60 47.76
N GLU A 217 17.86 15.91 48.95
CA GLU A 217 17.93 17.22 49.57
C GLU A 217 19.38 17.71 49.60
N TYR A 218 19.64 18.85 48.98
CA TYR A 218 20.84 19.65 49.27
C TYR A 218 20.67 20.31 50.64
N HIS A 219 21.39 19.80 51.64
CA HIS A 219 21.72 20.58 52.83
C HIS A 219 23.06 21.25 52.64
N ASN A 220 23.04 22.57 52.79
CA ASN A 220 24.08 23.59 53.00
C ASN A 220 25.56 23.17 52.96
#